data_c80e8418ca46f90da3b37023e4acec45
#
_entry.id   c80e8418ca46f90da3b37023e4acec45
#
_cell.length_a   1.000
_cell.length_b   1.000
_cell.length_c   1.000
_cell.angle_alpha   90.00
_cell.angle_beta   90.00
_cell.angle_gamma   90.00
#
_symmetry.space_group_name_H-M   'P 1'
#
loop_
_entity.id
_entity.type
_entity.pdbx_description
1 polymer ?
#
loop_
_entity_poly.entity_id
_entity_poly.type
_entity_poly.pdbx_seq_one_letter_code
_entity_poly.pdbx_strand_id
1 'polypeptide(L)'
;MNLIFRFSFFVASVFFLQLHAGSIKLLDGRVFEGEIISRGEVVTVKKDGKMFQFSKRELAEMNGQPVVQEKNPVIRIATSKGDILVELFEDEVPNTVANIISLAEADFYKGMSFHRIINGFMAQGGCPNSKRGASGAPGTGGPGYRFTDEFSPKLKHTKRGILSMANAGPNTNGSQFFICFGPTPHLDGRHAVFGQVTQGMEILDKLEAIGTQSGKPMENVTFNIEVVSKRNHDYVVKKIN
;
A
#
# COMPACT_ATOMS: atom_id res chain seq x y z
N MET A 1 -35.48 2.40 51.97
CA MET A 1 -34.98 3.04 50.74
C MET A 1 -33.52 2.66 50.59
N ASN A 2 -33.24 1.47 50.01
CA ASN A 2 -31.91 0.88 49.97
C ASN A 2 -31.30 1.15 48.59
N LEU A 3 -30.24 1.95 48.57
CA LEU A 3 -29.47 2.30 47.40
C LEU A 3 -28.41 1.20 47.17
N ILE A 4 -28.59 0.35 46.12
CA ILE A 4 -27.62 -0.67 45.74
C ILE A 4 -26.65 -0.04 44.76
N PHE A 5 -25.43 0.25 45.23
CA PHE A 5 -24.30 0.59 44.33
C PHE A 5 -23.82 -0.67 43.59
N ARG A 6 -24.02 -0.70 42.25
CA ARG A 6 -23.39 -1.67 41.38
C ARG A 6 -21.97 -1.19 41.06
N PHE A 7 -20.99 -1.86 41.63
CA PHE A 7 -19.60 -1.75 41.20
C PHE A 7 -19.45 -2.55 39.90
N SER A 8 -19.19 -1.83 38.78
CA SER A 8 -18.80 -2.44 37.51
C SER A 8 -17.33 -2.73 37.56
N PHE A 9 -16.96 -4.02 37.71
CA PHE A 9 -15.57 -4.46 37.58
C PHE A 9 -15.18 -4.39 36.11
N PHE A 10 -14.35 -3.39 35.77
CA PHE A 10 -13.62 -3.38 34.51
C PHE A 10 -12.51 -4.43 34.61
N VAL A 11 -12.71 -5.60 34.04
CA VAL A 11 -11.65 -6.61 33.88
C VAL A 11 -10.74 -6.12 32.76
N ALA A 12 -9.65 -5.46 33.13
CA ALA A 12 -8.55 -5.22 32.21
C ALA A 12 -7.95 -6.57 31.82
N SER A 13 -8.19 -7.00 30.60
CA SER A 13 -7.54 -8.20 30.02
C SER A 13 -6.05 -7.94 29.94
N VAL A 14 -5.33 -8.36 30.96
CA VAL A 14 -3.86 -8.45 30.93
C VAL A 14 -3.53 -9.58 29.94
N PHE A 15 -3.17 -9.23 28.72
CA PHE A 15 -2.56 -10.17 27.79
C PHE A 15 -1.24 -10.64 28.39
N PHE A 16 -1.24 -11.82 29.02
CA PHE A 16 -0.03 -12.52 29.41
C PHE A 16 0.78 -12.82 28.15
N LEU A 17 1.91 -12.15 28.00
CA LEU A 17 2.92 -12.49 27.02
C LEU A 17 3.41 -13.91 27.38
N GLN A 18 3.00 -14.93 26.63
CA GLN A 18 3.56 -16.27 26.80
C GLN A 18 4.97 -16.26 26.20
N LEU A 19 5.95 -16.17 27.10
CA LEU A 19 7.36 -16.33 26.81
C LEU A 19 7.66 -17.82 26.70
N HIS A 20 7.92 -18.33 25.49
CA HIS A 20 8.27 -19.72 25.28
C HIS A 20 9.66 -19.81 24.66
N ALA A 21 10.49 -20.70 25.21
CA ALA A 21 11.71 -21.13 24.52
C ALA A 21 11.31 -21.77 23.18
N GLY A 22 11.95 -21.34 22.11
CA GLY A 22 11.61 -21.82 20.78
C GLY A 22 12.69 -21.52 19.75
N SER A 23 12.40 -21.79 18.50
CA SER A 23 13.30 -21.54 17.38
C SER A 23 12.58 -20.84 16.23
N ILE A 24 13.31 -20.00 15.51
CA ILE A 24 12.92 -19.52 14.19
C ILE A 24 13.97 -19.96 13.17
N LYS A 25 13.52 -20.29 11.97
CA LYS A 25 14.37 -20.52 10.82
C LYS A 25 14.04 -19.49 9.77
N LEU A 26 15.05 -18.78 9.30
CA LEU A 26 14.90 -17.79 8.26
C LEU A 26 14.84 -18.43 6.87
N LEU A 27 14.34 -17.70 5.88
CA LEU A 27 14.30 -18.13 4.48
C LEU A 27 15.70 -18.36 3.89
N ASP A 28 16.74 -17.71 4.43
CA ASP A 28 18.14 -17.93 4.07
C ASP A 28 18.80 -19.13 4.77
N GLY A 29 18.03 -19.87 5.58
CA GLY A 29 18.45 -21.06 6.28
C GLY A 29 19.03 -20.85 7.69
N ARG A 30 19.30 -19.61 8.10
CA ARG A 30 19.80 -19.33 9.47
C ARG A 30 18.75 -19.69 10.51
N VAL A 31 19.21 -20.26 11.64
CA VAL A 31 18.35 -20.64 12.76
C VAL A 31 18.72 -19.83 13.99
N PHE A 32 17.70 -19.33 14.69
CA PHE A 32 17.84 -18.63 15.96
C PHE A 32 16.99 -19.35 17.01
N GLU A 33 17.62 -19.67 18.14
CA GLU A 33 16.99 -20.29 19.30
C GLU A 33 17.01 -19.33 20.47
N GLY A 34 15.91 -19.24 21.21
CA GLY A 34 15.79 -18.36 22.36
C GLY A 34 14.36 -18.19 22.81
N GLU A 35 14.12 -17.15 23.60
CA GLU A 35 12.80 -16.75 24.03
C GLU A 35 12.13 -15.97 22.88
N ILE A 36 11.01 -16.51 22.36
CA ILE A 36 10.31 -15.93 21.20
C ILE A 36 9.15 -15.08 21.67
N ILE A 37 9.12 -13.85 21.18
CA ILE A 37 8.05 -12.87 21.38
C ILE A 37 7.52 -12.46 20.01
N SER A 38 6.27 -12.81 19.70
CA SER A 38 5.62 -12.42 18.43
C SER A 38 4.59 -11.34 18.70
N ARG A 39 4.67 -10.20 17.97
CA ARG A 39 3.70 -9.11 18.03
C ARG A 39 3.39 -8.65 16.61
N GLY A 40 2.21 -8.99 16.12
CA GLY A 40 1.82 -8.69 14.74
C GLY A 40 2.83 -9.31 13.76
N GLU A 41 3.42 -8.50 12.89
CA GLU A 41 4.41 -8.93 11.89
C GLU A 41 5.86 -9.03 12.41
N VAL A 42 6.11 -8.63 13.67
CA VAL A 42 7.46 -8.65 14.25
C VAL A 42 7.61 -9.83 15.18
N VAL A 43 8.69 -10.61 14.96
CA VAL A 43 9.13 -11.68 15.85
C VAL A 43 10.47 -11.26 16.46
N THR A 44 10.53 -11.23 17.78
CA THR A 44 11.75 -10.96 18.54
C THR A 44 12.25 -12.24 19.16
N VAL A 45 13.52 -12.56 18.94
CA VAL A 45 14.22 -13.65 19.63
C VAL A 45 15.17 -13.05 20.64
N LYS A 46 14.97 -13.39 21.92
CA LYS A 46 15.89 -13.02 23.01
C LYS A 46 16.81 -14.19 23.31
N LYS A 47 18.11 -13.98 23.11
CA LYS A 47 19.16 -14.98 23.38
C LYS A 47 20.34 -14.29 24.04
N ASP A 48 20.84 -14.84 25.15
CA ASP A 48 22.02 -14.36 25.88
C ASP A 48 21.96 -12.84 26.19
N GLY A 49 20.78 -12.35 26.60
CA GLY A 49 20.54 -10.94 26.89
C GLY A 49 20.44 -10.02 25.67
N LYS A 50 20.65 -10.53 24.47
CA LYS A 50 20.49 -9.80 23.21
C LYS A 50 19.12 -10.04 22.60
N MET A 51 18.60 -9.01 21.91
CA MET A 51 17.32 -9.07 21.21
C MET A 51 17.57 -8.97 19.70
N PHE A 52 17.03 -9.93 18.96
CA PHE A 52 17.07 -9.99 17.51
C PHE A 52 15.63 -9.84 17.00
N GLN A 53 15.40 -8.92 16.10
CA GLN A 53 14.05 -8.68 15.53
C GLN A 53 14.03 -9.10 14.06
N PHE A 54 12.96 -9.79 13.69
CA PHE A 54 12.72 -10.30 12.35
C PHE A 54 11.28 -9.98 11.96
N SER A 55 11.04 -9.72 10.70
CA SER A 55 9.70 -9.78 10.15
C SER A 55 9.28 -11.24 10.00
N LYS A 56 8.00 -11.59 10.25
CA LYS A 56 7.47 -12.93 9.97
C LYS A 56 7.77 -13.42 8.55
N ARG A 57 7.98 -12.53 7.63
CA ARG A 57 8.29 -12.80 6.21
C ARG A 57 9.71 -13.21 5.93
N GLU A 58 10.60 -12.95 6.86
CA GLU A 58 11.96 -13.48 6.81
C GLU A 58 12.03 -14.92 7.34
N LEU A 59 10.92 -15.42 7.94
CA LEU A 59 10.84 -16.73 8.55
C LEU A 59 10.31 -17.78 7.59
N ALA A 60 11.00 -18.91 7.49
CA ALA A 60 10.50 -20.14 6.87
C ALA A 60 9.71 -20.98 7.89
N GLU A 61 10.19 -21.01 9.14
CA GLU A 61 9.58 -21.81 10.21
C GLU A 61 9.63 -21.03 11.54
N MET A 62 8.64 -21.29 12.40
CA MET A 62 8.61 -20.84 13.79
C MET A 62 8.16 -22.01 14.67
N ASN A 63 9.01 -22.40 15.63
CA ASN A 63 8.80 -23.57 16.50
C ASN A 63 8.54 -24.88 15.71
N GLY A 64 9.28 -25.08 14.61
CA GLY A 64 9.15 -26.24 13.74
C GLY A 64 7.90 -26.26 12.85
N GLN A 65 7.09 -25.19 12.88
CA GLN A 65 5.93 -25.07 12.00
C GLN A 65 6.24 -24.09 10.88
N PRO A 66 5.85 -24.38 9.62
CA PRO A 66 6.01 -23.48 8.51
C PRO A 66 5.30 -22.13 8.76
N VAL A 67 5.96 -21.03 8.48
CA VAL A 67 5.33 -19.71 8.48
C VAL A 67 4.72 -19.46 7.11
N VAL A 68 3.40 -19.43 7.07
CA VAL A 68 2.68 -19.11 5.83
C VAL A 68 2.93 -17.65 5.47
N GLN A 69 3.54 -17.44 4.32
CA GLN A 69 3.75 -16.10 3.79
C GLN A 69 2.43 -15.57 3.21
N GLU A 70 1.92 -14.49 3.78
CA GLU A 70 0.76 -13.84 3.22
C GLU A 70 1.12 -13.17 1.89
N LYS A 71 0.30 -13.41 0.87
CA LYS A 71 0.49 -12.78 -0.44
C LYS A 71 0.26 -11.27 -0.34
N ASN A 72 0.94 -10.53 -1.19
CA ASN A 72 0.67 -9.12 -1.36
C ASN A 72 -0.78 -8.88 -1.81
N PRO A 73 -1.42 -7.78 -1.35
CA PRO A 73 -2.73 -7.40 -1.83
C PRO A 73 -2.73 -7.14 -3.33
N VAL A 74 -3.87 -7.39 -3.94
CA VAL A 74 -4.10 -7.12 -5.36
C VAL A 74 -5.31 -6.22 -5.51
N ILE A 75 -5.18 -5.17 -6.30
CA ILE A 75 -6.28 -4.31 -6.74
C ILE A 75 -6.51 -4.45 -8.24
N ARG A 76 -7.76 -4.19 -8.66
CA ARG A 76 -8.15 -3.99 -10.04
C ARG A 76 -8.42 -2.52 -10.29
N ILE A 77 -7.75 -1.93 -11.26
CA ILE A 77 -8.12 -0.63 -11.82
C ILE A 77 -8.99 -0.92 -13.04
N ALA A 78 -10.30 -0.88 -12.84
CA ALA A 78 -11.29 -1.10 -13.89
C ALA A 78 -11.45 0.18 -14.71
N THR A 79 -10.83 0.24 -15.89
CA THR A 79 -10.86 1.43 -16.75
C THR A 79 -11.87 1.29 -17.87
N SER A 80 -12.29 2.42 -18.49
CA SER A 80 -13.11 2.39 -19.71
C SER A 80 -12.40 1.78 -20.94
N LYS A 81 -11.10 1.43 -20.83
CA LYS A 81 -10.29 0.78 -21.88
C LYS A 81 -9.99 -0.70 -21.59
N GLY A 82 -10.34 -1.20 -20.40
CA GLY A 82 -10.09 -2.55 -19.90
C GLY A 82 -9.49 -2.54 -18.49
N ASP A 83 -9.29 -3.73 -17.93
CA ASP A 83 -8.85 -3.92 -16.57
C ASP A 83 -7.33 -3.98 -16.45
N ILE A 84 -6.80 -3.41 -15.37
CA ILE A 84 -5.39 -3.48 -14.99
C ILE A 84 -5.33 -4.10 -13.60
N LEU A 85 -4.65 -5.25 -13.45
CA LEU A 85 -4.38 -5.84 -12.13
C LEU A 85 -3.03 -5.37 -11.61
N VAL A 86 -3.01 -5.01 -10.34
CA VAL A 86 -1.85 -4.43 -9.66
C VAL A 86 -1.60 -5.17 -8.36
N GLU A 87 -0.39 -5.70 -8.19
CA GLU A 87 0.12 -6.17 -6.91
C GLU A 87 0.66 -4.98 -6.11
N LEU A 88 0.29 -4.90 -4.81
CA LEU A 88 0.71 -3.83 -3.91
C LEU A 88 1.81 -4.32 -2.95
N PHE A 89 2.88 -3.54 -2.78
CA PHE A 89 4.05 -3.91 -1.98
C PHE A 89 3.86 -3.55 -0.50
N GLU A 90 2.93 -4.23 0.16
CA GLU A 90 2.52 -3.90 1.53
C GLU A 90 3.66 -3.95 2.55
N ASP A 91 4.63 -4.84 2.34
CA ASP A 91 5.75 -5.04 3.26
C ASP A 91 6.71 -3.87 3.31
N GLU A 92 6.95 -3.31 2.14
CA GLU A 92 7.88 -2.23 1.95
C GLU A 92 7.26 -0.87 2.26
N VAL A 93 5.95 -0.71 2.02
CA VAL A 93 5.24 0.58 2.13
C VAL A 93 3.83 0.41 2.71
N PRO A 94 3.72 -0.11 3.95
CA PRO A 94 2.45 -0.53 4.55
C PRO A 94 1.41 0.59 4.68
N ASN A 95 1.83 1.81 5.01
CA ASN A 95 0.90 2.93 5.16
C ASN A 95 0.37 3.43 3.80
N THR A 96 1.21 3.40 2.78
CA THR A 96 0.82 3.75 1.40
C THR A 96 -0.19 2.73 0.86
N VAL A 97 0.06 1.43 1.09
CA VAL A 97 -0.87 0.36 0.70
C VAL A 97 -2.18 0.46 1.49
N ALA A 98 -2.10 0.71 2.81
CA ALA A 98 -3.29 0.92 3.64
C ALA A 98 -4.14 2.09 3.12
N ASN A 99 -3.51 3.17 2.67
CA ASN A 99 -4.20 4.30 2.09
C ASN A 99 -4.95 3.92 0.79
N ILE A 100 -4.28 3.23 -0.13
CA ILE A 100 -4.90 2.82 -1.41
C ILE A 100 -6.09 1.88 -1.15
N ILE A 101 -5.92 0.87 -0.28
CA ILE A 101 -6.98 -0.10 0.04
C ILE A 101 -8.15 0.58 0.74
N SER A 102 -7.90 1.38 1.79
CA SER A 102 -8.98 2.08 2.52
C SER A 102 -9.80 3.00 1.61
N LEU A 103 -9.14 3.72 0.69
CA LEU A 103 -9.82 4.60 -0.26
C LEU A 103 -10.59 3.80 -1.32
N ALA A 104 -10.06 2.66 -1.77
CA ALA A 104 -10.75 1.79 -2.71
C ALA A 104 -12.01 1.18 -2.08
N GLU A 105 -11.92 0.67 -0.85
CA GLU A 105 -13.07 0.11 -0.10
C GLU A 105 -14.15 1.16 0.23
N ALA A 106 -13.76 2.44 0.33
CA ALA A 106 -14.69 3.55 0.51
C ALA A 106 -15.28 4.09 -0.82
N ASP A 107 -15.13 3.38 -1.94
CA ASP A 107 -15.55 3.84 -3.28
C ASP A 107 -14.98 5.23 -3.68
N PHE A 108 -13.89 5.67 -3.02
CA PHE A 108 -13.34 7.01 -3.23
C PHE A 108 -12.91 7.23 -4.68
N TYR A 109 -12.34 6.22 -5.33
CA TYR A 109 -11.83 6.30 -6.71
C TYR A 109 -12.91 6.18 -7.78
N LYS A 110 -14.14 5.84 -7.42
CA LYS A 110 -15.24 5.57 -8.36
C LYS A 110 -15.53 6.77 -9.28
N GLY A 111 -15.43 6.53 -10.58
CA GLY A 111 -15.70 7.52 -11.62
C GLY A 111 -14.62 8.60 -11.78
N MET A 112 -13.44 8.42 -11.19
CA MET A 112 -12.29 9.28 -11.48
C MET A 112 -11.73 9.01 -12.87
N SER A 113 -10.89 9.91 -13.38
CA SER A 113 -10.21 9.74 -14.66
C SER A 113 -8.70 9.95 -14.52
N PHE A 114 -7.96 9.40 -15.48
CA PHE A 114 -6.56 9.76 -15.68
C PHE A 114 -6.50 11.16 -16.27
N HIS A 115 -6.35 12.13 -15.39
CA HIS A 115 -6.43 13.57 -15.75
C HIS A 115 -5.14 14.11 -16.38
N ARG A 116 -4.03 13.36 -16.26
CA ARG A 116 -2.74 13.71 -16.86
C ARG A 116 -2.07 12.46 -17.42
N ILE A 117 -1.85 12.44 -18.73
CA ILE A 117 -1.19 11.35 -19.44
C ILE A 117 -0.11 11.95 -20.34
N ILE A 118 1.15 11.60 -20.09
CA ILE A 118 2.30 12.01 -20.90
C ILE A 118 2.88 10.79 -21.57
N ASN A 119 2.84 10.77 -22.91
CA ASN A 119 3.43 9.70 -23.71
C ASN A 119 4.92 9.53 -23.38
N GLY A 120 5.38 8.27 -23.25
CA GLY A 120 6.74 7.92 -22.86
C GLY A 120 7.07 8.14 -21.39
N PHE A 121 6.11 8.63 -20.58
CA PHE A 121 6.37 8.93 -19.17
C PHE A 121 5.40 8.21 -18.22
N MET A 122 4.16 8.71 -18.06
CA MET A 122 3.21 8.11 -17.10
C MET A 122 1.76 8.51 -17.37
N ALA A 123 0.81 7.76 -16.76
CA ALA A 123 -0.59 8.14 -16.58
C ALA A 123 -0.87 8.43 -15.10
N GLN A 124 -1.36 9.64 -14.78
CA GLN A 124 -1.67 10.09 -13.41
C GLN A 124 -3.18 10.17 -13.20
N GLY A 125 -3.65 9.57 -12.11
CA GLY A 125 -5.05 9.55 -11.68
C GLY A 125 -5.20 9.76 -10.17
N GLY A 126 -6.39 9.44 -9.64
CA GLY A 126 -6.66 9.48 -8.19
C GLY A 126 -7.03 10.86 -7.64
N CYS A 127 -7.27 11.85 -8.49
CA CYS A 127 -7.74 13.17 -8.09
C CYS A 127 -9.29 13.21 -8.09
N PRO A 128 -9.98 13.52 -6.96
CA PRO A 128 -11.44 13.61 -6.92
C PRO A 128 -11.99 14.70 -7.85
N ASN A 129 -11.21 15.73 -8.13
CA ASN A 129 -11.59 16.79 -9.09
C ASN A 129 -11.55 16.31 -10.55
N SER A 130 -11.14 15.07 -10.82
CA SER A 130 -11.23 14.46 -12.15
C SER A 130 -12.59 13.79 -12.43
N LYS A 131 -13.47 13.70 -11.43
CA LYS A 131 -14.83 13.19 -11.61
C LYS A 131 -15.69 14.14 -12.44
N ARG A 132 -16.61 13.57 -13.21
CA ARG A 132 -17.57 14.39 -13.96
C ARG A 132 -18.39 15.26 -13.01
N GLY A 133 -18.46 16.57 -13.27
CA GLY A 133 -19.21 17.55 -12.47
C GLY A 133 -18.49 18.06 -11.23
N ALA A 134 -17.22 17.68 -11.00
CA ALA A 134 -16.42 18.26 -9.93
C ALA A 134 -16.16 19.75 -10.19
N SER A 135 -16.17 20.57 -9.14
CA SER A 135 -15.97 22.01 -9.20
C SER A 135 -14.49 22.42 -9.22
N GLY A 136 -13.59 21.56 -8.75
CA GLY A 136 -12.15 21.84 -8.68
C GLY A 136 -11.41 21.47 -9.96
N ALA A 137 -10.22 22.06 -10.16
CA ALA A 137 -9.35 21.68 -11.27
C ALA A 137 -8.78 20.28 -11.10
N PRO A 138 -8.79 19.41 -12.13
CA PRO A 138 -8.13 18.11 -12.08
C PRO A 138 -6.65 18.23 -11.68
N GLY A 139 -6.19 17.36 -10.79
CA GLY A 139 -4.83 17.39 -10.24
C GLY A 139 -4.69 18.14 -8.91
N THR A 140 -5.69 18.94 -8.48
CA THR A 140 -5.60 19.75 -7.25
C THR A 140 -6.29 19.11 -6.03
N GLY A 141 -7.08 18.05 -6.23
CA GLY A 141 -7.86 17.39 -5.17
C GLY A 141 -7.12 16.24 -4.51
N GLY A 142 -7.59 15.87 -3.32
CA GLY A 142 -7.08 14.76 -2.52
C GLY A 142 -8.12 14.21 -1.55
N PRO A 143 -7.76 13.30 -0.64
CA PRO A 143 -8.67 12.62 0.28
C PRO A 143 -9.03 13.46 1.53
N GLY A 144 -8.60 14.72 1.60
CA GLY A 144 -8.79 15.58 2.77
C GLY A 144 -7.73 15.42 3.87
N TYR A 145 -6.68 14.64 3.61
CA TYR A 145 -5.53 14.46 4.49
C TYR A 145 -4.27 14.21 3.67
N ARG A 146 -3.12 14.20 4.36
CA ARG A 146 -1.80 13.81 3.83
C ARG A 146 -1.22 12.69 4.68
N PHE A 147 -0.18 12.04 4.13
CA PHE A 147 0.63 11.07 4.88
C PHE A 147 2.09 11.13 4.41
N THR A 148 2.98 10.61 5.26
CA THR A 148 4.43 10.64 5.04
C THR A 148 4.87 9.77 3.89
N ASP A 149 6.00 10.12 3.28
CA ASP A 149 6.66 9.28 2.28
C ASP A 149 7.14 7.97 2.91
N GLU A 150 7.00 6.87 2.17
CA GLU A 150 7.60 5.58 2.49
C GLU A 150 8.52 5.18 1.33
N PHE A 151 9.83 5.24 1.55
CA PHE A 151 10.82 4.85 0.56
C PHE A 151 11.52 3.57 0.97
N SER A 152 11.44 2.54 0.12
CA SER A 152 12.18 1.30 0.29
C SER A 152 13.36 1.26 -0.68
N PRO A 153 14.56 0.86 -0.24
CA PRO A 153 15.70 0.67 -1.15
C PRO A 153 15.45 -0.42 -2.19
N LYS A 154 14.53 -1.34 -1.93
CA LYS A 154 14.14 -2.42 -2.84
C LYS A 154 13.21 -1.96 -3.97
N LEU A 155 12.49 -0.84 -3.76
CA LEU A 155 11.47 -0.36 -4.70
C LEU A 155 12.00 0.84 -5.49
N LYS A 156 12.02 0.70 -6.81
CA LYS A 156 12.56 1.67 -7.75
C LYS A 156 11.68 1.77 -8.99
N HIS A 157 11.74 2.91 -9.67
CA HIS A 157 11.05 3.16 -10.93
C HIS A 157 11.81 2.58 -12.13
N THR A 158 12.02 1.26 -12.13
CA THR A 158 12.95 0.58 -13.07
C THR A 158 12.32 0.14 -14.37
N LYS A 159 10.98 0.11 -14.47
CA LYS A 159 10.28 -0.50 -15.61
C LYS A 159 8.88 0.07 -15.81
N ARG A 160 8.30 -0.25 -16.98
CA ARG A 160 6.89 -0.04 -17.29
C ARG A 160 5.99 -0.75 -16.28
N GLY A 161 4.85 -0.14 -15.93
CA GLY A 161 3.85 -0.72 -15.04
C GLY A 161 4.12 -0.55 -13.55
N ILE A 162 5.16 0.20 -13.16
CA ILE A 162 5.35 0.60 -11.76
C ILE A 162 4.30 1.64 -11.37
N LEU A 163 3.66 1.43 -10.19
CA LEU A 163 2.77 2.40 -9.56
C LEU A 163 3.50 3.15 -8.46
N SER A 164 3.30 4.47 -8.44
CA SER A 164 3.93 5.36 -7.47
C SER A 164 3.01 6.51 -7.06
N MET A 165 3.20 7.04 -5.85
CA MET A 165 2.41 8.15 -5.34
C MET A 165 2.78 9.46 -6.02
N ALA A 166 1.77 10.20 -6.49
CA ALA A 166 1.94 11.60 -6.84
C ALA A 166 1.88 12.45 -5.56
N ASN A 167 2.75 13.45 -5.48
CA ASN A 167 2.85 14.38 -4.36
C ASN A 167 3.19 15.80 -4.82
N ALA A 168 3.08 16.77 -3.93
CA ALA A 168 3.46 18.17 -4.14
C ALA A 168 4.73 18.56 -3.35
N GLY A 169 5.60 17.59 -3.09
CA GLY A 169 6.80 17.70 -2.28
C GLY A 169 6.83 16.67 -1.15
N PRO A 170 7.86 16.65 -0.32
CA PRO A 170 8.03 15.65 0.74
C PRO A 170 6.82 15.56 1.68
N ASN A 171 6.41 14.33 2.00
CA ASN A 171 5.32 14.04 2.95
C ASN A 171 3.96 14.68 2.59
N THR A 172 3.66 14.80 1.30
CA THR A 172 2.37 15.33 0.82
C THR A 172 1.55 14.31 0.05
N ASN A 173 1.77 13.03 0.30
CA ASN A 173 0.99 11.97 -0.33
C ASN A 173 -0.48 12.06 0.08
N GLY A 174 -1.36 11.77 -0.86
CA GLY A 174 -2.80 11.76 -0.66
C GLY A 174 -3.45 10.59 -1.40
N SER A 175 -4.35 10.87 -2.36
CA SER A 175 -5.01 9.84 -3.16
C SER A 175 -4.44 9.71 -4.57
N GLN A 176 -3.65 10.67 -5.04
CA GLN A 176 -3.17 10.67 -6.42
C GLN A 176 -1.97 9.73 -6.61
N PHE A 177 -2.00 9.00 -7.70
CA PHE A 177 -0.96 8.06 -8.09
C PHE A 177 -0.69 8.15 -9.60
N PHE A 178 0.41 7.57 -10.03
CA PHE A 178 0.71 7.41 -11.45
C PHE A 178 1.22 6.01 -11.78
N ILE A 179 1.03 5.61 -13.03
CA ILE A 179 1.54 4.36 -13.62
C ILE A 179 2.60 4.73 -14.64
N CYS A 180 3.81 4.22 -14.47
CA CYS A 180 4.92 4.49 -15.39
C CYS A 180 4.76 3.76 -16.72
N PHE A 181 5.06 4.43 -17.83
CA PHE A 181 5.12 3.82 -19.16
C PHE A 181 6.54 3.32 -19.52
N GLY A 182 7.53 3.59 -18.69
CA GLY A 182 8.90 3.14 -18.82
C GLY A 182 9.69 3.41 -17.55
N PRO A 183 11.01 3.16 -17.54
CA PRO A 183 11.86 3.51 -16.41
C PRO A 183 11.91 5.02 -16.19
N THR A 184 11.73 5.43 -14.91
CA THR A 184 11.77 6.86 -14.50
C THR A 184 12.64 7.03 -13.25
N PRO A 185 13.94 6.67 -13.30
CA PRO A 185 14.83 6.61 -12.13
C PRO A 185 15.04 7.97 -11.45
N HIS A 186 14.78 9.08 -12.13
CA HIS A 186 14.84 10.44 -11.57
C HIS A 186 13.75 10.70 -10.50
N LEU A 187 12.75 9.81 -10.37
CA LEU A 187 11.69 9.86 -9.36
C LEU A 187 12.03 9.06 -8.10
N ASP A 188 13.10 8.24 -8.11
CA ASP A 188 13.52 7.46 -6.96
C ASP A 188 13.87 8.35 -5.76
N GLY A 189 13.35 7.98 -4.58
CA GLY A 189 13.51 8.77 -3.35
C GLY A 189 12.71 10.07 -3.32
N ARG A 190 11.83 10.32 -4.30
CA ARG A 190 10.94 11.47 -4.37
C ARG A 190 9.47 11.08 -4.40
N HIS A 191 9.16 9.93 -4.97
CA HIS A 191 7.82 9.37 -5.06
C HIS A 191 7.84 7.94 -4.54
N ALA A 192 6.88 7.58 -3.68
CA ALA A 192 6.81 6.27 -3.06
C ALA A 192 6.25 5.24 -4.06
N VAL A 193 7.10 4.33 -4.52
CA VAL A 193 6.66 3.16 -5.30
C VAL A 193 5.88 2.23 -4.37
N PHE A 194 4.67 1.84 -4.76
CA PHE A 194 3.81 1.01 -3.91
C PHE A 194 3.21 -0.22 -4.60
N GLY A 195 3.42 -0.38 -5.91
CA GLY A 195 2.89 -1.55 -6.62
C GLY A 195 3.43 -1.69 -8.03
N GLN A 196 3.00 -2.78 -8.67
CA GLN A 196 3.31 -3.06 -10.08
C GLN A 196 2.13 -3.71 -10.78
N VAL A 197 1.97 -3.39 -12.04
CA VAL A 197 1.00 -4.06 -12.93
C VAL A 197 1.44 -5.50 -13.16
N THR A 198 0.52 -6.43 -12.91
CA THR A 198 0.71 -7.87 -13.15
C THR A 198 -0.06 -8.37 -14.36
N GLN A 199 -1.19 -7.70 -14.71
CA GLN A 199 -1.98 -7.98 -15.91
C GLN A 199 -2.54 -6.67 -16.47
N GLY A 200 -2.82 -6.61 -17.76
CA GLY A 200 -3.36 -5.44 -18.44
C GLY A 200 -2.30 -4.47 -18.95
N MET A 201 -1.09 -4.94 -19.28
CA MET A 201 -0.04 -4.12 -19.89
C MET A 201 -0.46 -3.52 -21.24
N GLU A 202 -1.31 -4.20 -21.99
CA GLU A 202 -1.90 -3.71 -23.25
C GLU A 202 -2.88 -2.56 -23.03
N ILE A 203 -3.42 -2.41 -21.82
CA ILE A 203 -4.24 -1.25 -21.44
C ILE A 203 -3.36 -0.03 -21.24
N LEU A 204 -2.13 -0.23 -20.71
CA LEU A 204 -1.16 0.85 -20.63
C LEU A 204 -0.76 1.38 -22.02
N ASP A 205 -0.70 0.51 -23.04
CA ASP A 205 -0.44 0.93 -24.43
C ASP A 205 -1.57 1.84 -24.95
N LYS A 206 -2.83 1.47 -24.64
CA LYS A 206 -4.00 2.30 -24.98
C LYS A 206 -4.00 3.64 -24.25
N LEU A 207 -3.60 3.67 -22.99
CA LEU A 207 -3.47 4.91 -22.22
C LEU A 207 -2.34 5.79 -22.75
N GLU A 208 -1.20 5.22 -23.04
CA GLU A 208 -0.05 5.94 -23.56
C GLU A 208 -0.32 6.55 -24.92
N ALA A 209 -1.03 5.84 -25.80
CA ALA A 209 -1.38 6.29 -27.15
C ALA A 209 -2.24 7.57 -27.16
N ILE A 210 -3.01 7.84 -26.09
CA ILE A 210 -3.82 9.06 -25.94
C ILE A 210 -3.12 10.15 -25.11
N GLY A 211 -1.89 9.90 -24.67
CA GLY A 211 -1.07 10.88 -23.96
C GLY A 211 -0.56 11.99 -24.87
N THR A 212 -0.33 13.16 -24.29
CA THR A 212 0.24 14.32 -24.99
C THR A 212 1.42 14.89 -24.23
N GLN A 213 2.24 15.71 -24.85
CA GLN A 213 3.35 16.41 -24.19
C GLN A 213 2.86 17.43 -23.14
N SER A 214 1.69 18.02 -23.34
CA SER A 214 1.08 18.93 -22.36
C SER A 214 0.49 18.19 -21.15
N GLY A 215 0.33 16.87 -21.25
CA GLY A 215 -0.28 16.02 -20.23
C GLY A 215 -1.80 15.96 -20.30
N LYS A 216 -2.49 16.81 -21.07
CA LYS A 216 -3.93 16.69 -21.25
C LYS A 216 -4.21 15.52 -22.21
N PRO A 217 -4.87 14.43 -21.76
CA PRO A 217 -5.13 13.30 -22.62
C PRO A 217 -6.10 13.68 -23.77
N MET A 218 -5.92 13.03 -24.93
CA MET A 218 -6.78 13.25 -26.09
C MET A 218 -8.20 12.73 -25.88
N GLU A 219 -8.37 11.79 -24.95
CA GLU A 219 -9.63 11.14 -24.62
C GLU A 219 -9.76 11.01 -23.09
N ASN A 220 -10.97 11.16 -22.56
CA ASN A 220 -11.23 10.96 -21.13
C ASN A 220 -11.34 9.45 -20.83
N VAL A 221 -10.43 8.92 -20.05
CA VAL A 221 -10.47 7.54 -19.58
C VAL A 221 -10.81 7.52 -18.10
N THR A 222 -12.02 7.06 -17.80
CA THR A 222 -12.49 6.89 -16.42
C THR A 222 -12.03 5.55 -15.84
N PHE A 223 -11.97 5.48 -14.50
CA PHE A 223 -11.66 4.24 -13.79
C PHE A 223 -12.36 4.17 -12.42
N ASN A 224 -12.44 2.93 -11.91
CA ASN A 224 -12.71 2.58 -10.53
C ASN A 224 -11.52 1.76 -10.01
N ILE A 225 -11.32 1.73 -8.68
CA ILE A 225 -10.36 0.82 -8.04
C ILE A 225 -11.15 -0.11 -7.12
N GLU A 226 -10.91 -1.42 -7.27
CA GLU A 226 -11.54 -2.48 -6.50
C GLU A 226 -10.47 -3.36 -5.86
N VAL A 227 -10.68 -3.77 -4.61
CA VAL A 227 -9.79 -4.70 -3.91
C VAL A 227 -10.13 -6.13 -4.33
N VAL A 228 -9.21 -6.81 -4.99
CA VAL A 228 -9.37 -8.21 -5.44
C VAL A 228 -8.99 -9.18 -4.32
N SER A 229 -7.88 -8.91 -3.66
CA SER A 229 -7.43 -9.66 -2.48
C SER A 229 -6.64 -8.74 -1.55
N LYS A 230 -6.75 -9.00 -0.26
CA LYS A 230 -5.98 -8.30 0.78
C LYS A 230 -5.65 -9.26 1.92
N ARG A 231 -4.76 -8.85 2.81
CA ARG A 231 -4.43 -9.62 4.00
C ARG A 231 -5.53 -9.46 5.05
N ASN A 232 -5.55 -10.38 6.01
CA ASN A 232 -6.57 -10.40 7.05
C ASN A 232 -6.19 -9.51 8.24
N HIS A 233 -6.16 -8.21 8.02
CA HIS A 233 -6.01 -7.19 9.06
C HIS A 233 -6.67 -5.87 8.63
N ASP A 234 -6.80 -4.94 9.57
CA ASP A 234 -7.37 -3.61 9.32
C ASP A 234 -6.34 -2.70 8.63
N TYR A 235 -6.77 -2.04 7.56
CA TYR A 235 -5.97 -1.07 6.81
C TYR A 235 -6.21 0.35 7.33
N VAL A 236 -5.50 0.72 8.40
CA VAL A 236 -5.63 2.02 9.06
C VAL A 236 -4.51 2.96 8.61
N VAL A 237 -4.89 4.09 8.02
CA VAL A 237 -3.92 5.08 7.50
C VAL A 237 -3.38 5.96 8.62
N LYS A 238 -2.05 6.04 8.76
CA LYS A 238 -1.37 7.02 9.60
C LYS A 238 -1.31 8.35 8.86
N LYS A 239 -2.23 9.24 9.20
CA LYS A 239 -2.38 10.57 8.58
C LYS A 239 -1.48 11.59 9.26
N ILE A 240 -1.08 12.62 8.51
CA ILE A 240 -0.50 13.86 9.03
C ILE A 240 -1.40 15.04 8.62
N ASN A 241 -1.44 16.05 9.44
CA ASN A 241 -2.23 17.26 9.21
C ASN A 241 -1.49 18.23 8.27
#